data_b45c66a2b139a11396c18106251be6f7
#
_entry.id   b45c66a2b139a11396c18106251be6f7
#
_cell.length_a   1.000
_cell.length_b   1.000
_cell.length_c   1.000
_cell.angle_alpha   90.00
_cell.angle_beta   90.00
_cell.angle_gamma   90.00
#
_symmetry.space_group_name_H-M   'P 1'
#
loop_
_entity.id
_entity.type
_entity.pdbx_description
1 polymer ?
#
loop_
_entity_poly.entity_id
_entity_poly.type
_entity_poly.pdbx_seq_one_letter_code
_entity_poly.pdbx_strand_id
1 'polypeptide(L)'
;QFDADGKGHYERLARPNIDTGMGLERLACVMQNVGNLFEVDTVQSVLHHVEHIAGKTYKQDPKTDISIRVITDHIRSCTFMVSDGILPSNEGRGYVLRRLLRRAARHGRMLGIDHPFLVDLVETVIQSSESAYPELREHDAYIKKVIGTEEANFARTIDAGMNILNNMIDRLEKAHQKLLSGMDAFKLNDTFGFPLDLTKEIAAEQGLEIDEDGFHAEMKKQKERARAERLKKNISGWSEDLFGALEAEPTVFTGYDTLTDKGTVVALSDEETLTDAIATDEEAKDGVL
;
A
#
# COMPACT_ATOMS: atom_id res chain seq x y z
N GLN A 1 21.22 3.70 26.15
CA GLN A 1 20.65 3.04 27.34
C GLN A 1 21.73 2.50 28.23
N PHE A 2 21.48 2.53 29.54
CA PHE A 2 22.42 2.16 30.56
C PHE A 2 21.74 1.26 31.58
N ASP A 3 22.46 0.31 32.10
CA ASP A 3 22.08 -0.46 33.28
C ASP A 3 22.61 0.23 34.54
N ALA A 4 21.78 0.28 35.57
CA ALA A 4 22.11 0.96 36.83
C ALA A 4 22.33 -0.06 37.94
N ASP A 5 23.45 0.01 38.63
CA ASP A 5 23.78 -0.88 39.76
C ASP A 5 23.11 -0.46 41.08
N GLY A 6 22.25 0.57 41.06
CA GLY A 6 21.58 1.11 42.24
C GLY A 6 22.50 1.91 43.19
N LYS A 7 23.80 2.04 42.85
CA LYS A 7 24.82 2.77 43.64
C LYS A 7 25.32 4.05 42.95
N GLY A 8 24.64 4.42 41.85
CA GLY A 8 24.98 5.61 41.07
C GLY A 8 25.97 5.36 39.95
N HIS A 9 26.32 4.12 39.67
CA HIS A 9 27.13 3.74 38.51
C HIS A 9 26.22 3.26 37.40
N TYR A 10 26.55 3.65 36.15
CA TYR A 10 25.76 3.35 34.95
C TYR A 10 26.66 2.72 33.90
N GLU A 11 26.40 1.48 33.53
CA GLU A 11 27.05 0.82 32.39
C GLU A 11 26.19 0.85 31.14
N ARG A 12 26.83 1.09 29.99
CA ARG A 12 26.10 1.05 28.71
C ARG A 12 25.68 -0.37 28.39
N LEU A 13 24.40 -0.57 28.00
CA LEU A 13 23.92 -1.88 27.56
C LEU A 13 24.74 -2.42 26.38
N ALA A 14 25.14 -3.69 26.46
CA ALA A 14 25.88 -4.36 25.41
C ALA A 14 25.09 -4.45 24.10
N ARG A 15 23.76 -4.51 24.19
CA ARG A 15 22.82 -4.44 23.06
C ARG A 15 21.89 -3.28 23.31
N PRO A 16 22.13 -2.12 22.64
CA PRO A 16 21.21 -0.97 22.73
C PRO A 16 19.82 -1.36 22.27
N ASN A 17 18.82 -0.83 22.93
CA ASN A 17 17.45 -1.15 22.66
C ASN A 17 16.63 0.17 22.75
N ILE A 18 15.45 0.22 22.17
CA ILE A 18 14.53 1.34 22.25
C ILE A 18 13.50 1.00 23.33
N ASP A 19 13.41 1.85 24.35
CA ASP A 19 12.50 1.65 25.49
C ASP A 19 11.19 2.41 25.29
N THR A 20 11.27 3.69 24.95
CA THR A 20 10.11 4.56 24.78
C THR A 20 10.12 5.23 23.41
N GLY A 21 8.94 5.44 22.87
CA GLY A 21 8.73 6.17 21.61
C GLY A 21 7.58 7.16 21.73
N MET A 22 7.61 8.20 20.89
CA MET A 22 6.58 9.23 20.83
C MET A 22 6.32 9.62 19.40
N GLY A 23 5.07 9.95 19.05
CA GLY A 23 4.75 10.52 17.75
C GLY A 23 5.30 11.92 17.61
N LEU A 24 6.15 12.16 16.61
CA LEU A 24 6.77 13.47 16.35
C LEU A 24 5.71 14.56 16.19
N GLU A 25 4.72 14.33 15.34
CA GLU A 25 3.66 15.30 15.07
C GLU A 25 2.79 15.58 16.33
N ARG A 26 2.59 14.56 17.18
CA ARG A 26 1.88 14.75 18.46
C ARG A 26 2.66 15.64 19.41
N LEU A 27 3.98 15.44 19.49
CA LEU A 27 4.84 16.32 20.26
C LEU A 27 4.86 17.73 19.68
N ALA A 28 4.97 17.85 18.35
CA ALA A 28 4.93 19.15 17.68
C ALA A 28 3.61 19.89 17.92
N CYS A 29 2.46 19.21 17.95
CA CYS A 29 1.19 19.84 18.34
C CYS A 29 1.26 20.52 19.71
N VAL A 30 1.85 19.85 20.69
CA VAL A 30 2.02 20.43 22.03
C VAL A 30 2.98 21.62 22.01
N MET A 31 4.13 21.48 21.35
CA MET A 31 5.17 22.51 21.29
C MET A 31 4.71 23.76 20.52
N GLN A 32 3.93 23.57 19.46
CA GLN A 32 3.40 24.64 18.62
C GLN A 32 2.05 25.17 19.14
N ASN A 33 1.49 24.54 20.20
CA ASN A 33 0.20 24.88 20.79
C ASN A 33 -0.93 24.92 19.76
N VAL A 34 -1.01 23.89 18.89
CA VAL A 34 -2.05 23.71 17.87
C VAL A 34 -3.03 22.61 18.25
N GLY A 35 -4.25 22.67 17.69
CA GLY A 35 -5.37 21.82 18.10
C GLY A 35 -5.29 20.39 17.59
N ASN A 36 -4.59 20.16 16.49
CA ASN A 36 -4.45 18.83 15.88
C ASN A 36 -3.20 18.74 15.00
N LEU A 37 -2.81 17.52 14.62
CA LEU A 37 -1.60 17.24 13.85
C LEU A 37 -1.58 17.88 12.43
N PHE A 38 -2.75 18.17 11.85
CA PHE A 38 -2.82 18.81 10.54
C PHE A 38 -2.52 20.32 10.60
N GLU A 39 -2.40 20.88 11.78
CA GLU A 39 -2.02 22.27 12.02
C GLU A 39 -0.52 22.44 12.36
N VAL A 40 0.23 21.33 12.41
CA VAL A 40 1.67 21.34 12.59
C VAL A 40 2.35 21.78 11.28
N ASP A 41 3.38 22.61 11.38
CA ASP A 41 4.10 23.21 10.25
C ASP A 41 4.55 22.21 9.19
N THR A 42 5.12 21.08 9.58
CA THR A 42 5.59 20.02 8.67
C THR A 42 4.46 19.34 7.90
N VAL A 43 3.23 19.36 8.41
CA VAL A 43 2.05 18.77 7.76
C VAL A 43 1.32 19.80 6.93
N GLN A 44 1.31 21.07 7.37
CA GLN A 44 0.60 22.16 6.71
C GLN A 44 1.06 22.41 5.28
N SER A 45 2.34 22.19 4.96
CA SER A 45 2.84 22.37 3.59
C SER A 45 2.08 21.51 2.59
N VAL A 46 1.83 20.24 2.95
CA VAL A 46 1.07 19.31 2.11
C VAL A 46 -0.42 19.66 2.13
N LEU A 47 -0.97 20.01 3.29
CA LEU A 47 -2.37 20.40 3.43
C LEU A 47 -2.69 21.62 2.55
N HIS A 48 -1.88 22.67 2.60
CA HIS A 48 -2.07 23.87 1.77
C HIS A 48 -1.91 23.60 0.28
N HIS A 49 -1.07 22.65 -0.10
CA HIS A 49 -0.99 22.23 -1.50
C HIS A 49 -2.28 21.52 -1.94
N VAL A 50 -2.88 20.66 -1.09
CA VAL A 50 -4.20 20.07 -1.36
C VAL A 50 -5.29 21.14 -1.50
N GLU A 51 -5.31 22.15 -0.60
CA GLU A 51 -6.23 23.28 -0.70
C GLU A 51 -6.10 24.02 -2.04
N HIS A 52 -4.86 24.28 -2.44
CA HIS A 52 -4.56 24.98 -3.70
C HIS A 52 -5.08 24.20 -4.92
N ILE A 53 -4.77 22.89 -5.00
CA ILE A 53 -5.23 22.04 -6.12
C ILE A 53 -6.76 21.96 -6.15
N ALA A 54 -7.39 21.82 -4.98
CA ALA A 54 -8.84 21.67 -4.86
C ALA A 54 -9.62 23.00 -5.00
N GLY A 55 -8.95 24.14 -4.88
CA GLY A 55 -9.61 25.45 -4.78
C GLY A 55 -10.55 25.55 -3.57
N LYS A 56 -10.19 24.87 -2.46
CA LYS A 56 -10.95 24.80 -1.21
C LYS A 56 -10.09 25.27 -0.05
N THR A 57 -10.72 25.72 1.02
CA THR A 57 -10.03 26.18 2.23
C THR A 57 -10.40 25.29 3.40
N TYR A 58 -9.38 24.83 4.14
CA TYR A 58 -9.52 24.04 5.35
C TYR A 58 -10.23 24.84 6.46
N LYS A 59 -11.04 24.16 7.27
CA LYS A 59 -11.87 24.75 8.35
C LYS A 59 -13.07 25.58 7.88
N GLN A 60 -13.46 25.50 6.62
CA GLN A 60 -14.69 26.16 6.14
C GLN A 60 -15.90 25.21 6.08
N ASP A 61 -15.68 23.94 5.76
CA ASP A 61 -16.73 22.92 5.69
C ASP A 61 -16.21 21.57 6.22
N PRO A 62 -16.89 20.96 7.21
CA PRO A 62 -16.45 19.71 7.84
C PRO A 62 -16.26 18.55 6.87
N LYS A 63 -17.05 18.45 5.79
CA LYS A 63 -16.92 17.37 4.78
C LYS A 63 -15.67 17.59 3.92
N THR A 64 -15.44 18.80 3.50
CA THR A 64 -14.22 19.24 2.79
C THR A 64 -13.00 19.00 3.65
N ASP A 65 -13.04 19.33 4.94
CA ASP A 65 -11.95 19.15 5.90
C ASP A 65 -11.53 17.68 6.04
N ILE A 66 -12.50 16.76 6.08
CA ILE A 66 -12.22 15.32 6.12
C ILE A 66 -11.43 14.92 4.89
N SER A 67 -11.87 15.33 3.69
CA SER A 67 -11.21 14.98 2.44
C SER A 67 -9.79 15.55 2.35
N ILE A 68 -9.58 16.80 2.73
CA ILE A 68 -8.26 17.44 2.77
C ILE A 68 -7.33 16.67 3.72
N ARG A 69 -7.80 16.33 4.93
CA ARG A 69 -7.00 15.57 5.90
C ARG A 69 -6.65 14.17 5.42
N VAL A 70 -7.61 13.46 4.81
CA VAL A 70 -7.38 12.11 4.27
C VAL A 70 -6.31 12.15 3.18
N ILE A 71 -6.40 13.07 2.23
CA ILE A 71 -5.41 13.20 1.16
C ILE A 71 -4.03 13.51 1.75
N THR A 72 -3.94 14.50 2.66
CA THR A 72 -2.70 14.92 3.30
C THR A 72 -2.02 13.77 4.06
N ASP A 73 -2.76 13.03 4.87
CA ASP A 73 -2.24 11.89 5.63
C ASP A 73 -1.78 10.76 4.72
N HIS A 74 -2.62 10.40 3.76
CA HIS A 74 -2.37 9.24 2.91
C HIS A 74 -1.22 9.45 1.95
N ILE A 75 -1.09 10.64 1.34
CA ILE A 75 0.00 10.89 0.39
C ILE A 75 1.37 10.88 1.09
N ARG A 76 1.46 11.42 2.31
CA ARG A 76 2.68 11.34 3.12
C ARG A 76 3.06 9.87 3.37
N SER A 77 2.11 9.09 3.90
CA SER A 77 2.33 7.67 4.17
C SER A 77 2.72 6.88 2.91
N CYS A 78 2.03 7.11 1.79
CA CYS A 78 2.30 6.42 0.52
C CYS A 78 3.68 6.76 -0.05
N THR A 79 4.12 8.01 0.05
CA THR A 79 5.44 8.45 -0.41
C THR A 79 6.55 7.68 0.31
N PHE A 80 6.49 7.58 1.64
CA PHE A 80 7.45 6.81 2.42
C PHE A 80 7.36 5.31 2.13
N MET A 81 6.14 4.73 2.08
CA MET A 81 5.97 3.30 1.78
C MET A 81 6.60 2.91 0.44
N VAL A 82 6.43 3.74 -0.60
CA VAL A 82 7.03 3.48 -1.92
C VAL A 82 8.55 3.66 -1.87
N SER A 83 9.07 4.66 -1.18
CA SER A 83 10.51 4.83 -0.95
C SER A 83 11.13 3.62 -0.28
N ASP A 84 10.41 2.99 0.67
CA ASP A 84 10.80 1.75 1.36
C ASP A 84 10.60 0.48 0.51
N GLY A 85 10.31 0.62 -0.78
CA GLY A 85 10.22 -0.50 -1.74
C GLY A 85 8.87 -1.22 -1.76
N ILE A 86 7.81 -0.67 -1.14
CA ILE A 86 6.48 -1.29 -1.20
C ILE A 86 5.80 -0.91 -2.51
N LEU A 87 5.30 -1.91 -3.24
CA LEU A 87 4.53 -1.73 -4.47
C LEU A 87 3.04 -2.03 -4.25
N PRO A 88 2.13 -1.29 -4.94
CA PRO A 88 0.70 -1.58 -4.87
C PRO A 88 0.39 -3.00 -5.33
N SER A 89 -0.31 -3.77 -4.51
CA SER A 89 -0.70 -5.15 -4.81
C SER A 89 -2.10 -5.48 -4.26
N ASN A 90 -2.55 -6.72 -4.50
CA ASN A 90 -3.84 -7.19 -3.97
C ASN A 90 -3.75 -7.83 -2.59
N GLU A 91 -2.55 -8.02 -2.06
CA GLU A 91 -2.31 -8.73 -0.80
C GLU A 91 -1.19 -8.06 0.03
N GLY A 92 -1.16 -8.34 1.32
CA GLY A 92 -0.11 -7.92 2.22
C GLY A 92 0.06 -6.39 2.32
N ARG A 93 1.31 -5.94 2.46
CA ARG A 93 1.64 -4.51 2.62
C ARG A 93 1.26 -3.68 1.39
N GLY A 94 1.40 -4.25 0.19
CA GLY A 94 1.04 -3.57 -1.06
C GLY A 94 -0.46 -3.33 -1.21
N TYR A 95 -1.32 -4.17 -0.60
CA TYR A 95 -2.75 -3.91 -0.52
C TYR A 95 -3.05 -2.66 0.31
N VAL A 96 -2.35 -2.47 1.44
CA VAL A 96 -2.52 -1.27 2.27
C VAL A 96 -2.14 -0.02 1.47
N LEU A 97 -1.00 -0.02 0.80
CA LEU A 97 -0.57 1.08 -0.06
C LEU A 97 -1.61 1.39 -1.15
N ARG A 98 -2.07 0.36 -1.88
CA ARG A 98 -3.09 0.52 -2.93
C ARG A 98 -4.38 1.12 -2.36
N ARG A 99 -4.84 0.65 -1.21
CA ARG A 99 -6.03 1.15 -0.54
C ARG A 99 -5.91 2.62 -0.18
N LEU A 100 -4.78 3.05 0.39
CA LEU A 100 -4.53 4.45 0.77
C LEU A 100 -4.52 5.36 -0.47
N LEU A 101 -3.81 4.96 -1.54
CA LEU A 101 -3.77 5.73 -2.79
C LEU A 101 -5.17 5.91 -3.41
N ARG A 102 -5.95 4.82 -3.50
CA ARG A 102 -7.31 4.87 -4.06
C ARG A 102 -8.26 5.69 -3.19
N ARG A 103 -8.11 5.60 -1.88
CA ARG A 103 -8.90 6.42 -0.95
C ARG A 103 -8.55 7.91 -1.11
N ALA A 104 -7.29 8.27 -1.22
CA ALA A 104 -6.87 9.64 -1.49
C ALA A 104 -7.41 10.15 -2.84
N ALA A 105 -7.31 9.36 -3.92
CA ALA A 105 -7.85 9.71 -5.23
C ALA A 105 -9.37 9.92 -5.20
N ARG A 106 -10.13 9.06 -4.48
CA ARG A 106 -11.57 9.26 -4.28
C ARG A 106 -11.88 10.58 -3.57
N HIS A 107 -11.17 10.87 -2.48
CA HIS A 107 -11.37 12.14 -1.76
C HIS A 107 -11.02 13.36 -2.63
N GLY A 108 -10.07 13.23 -3.55
CA GLY A 108 -9.83 14.24 -4.59
C GLY A 108 -11.06 14.47 -5.47
N ARG A 109 -11.72 13.40 -5.94
CA ARG A 109 -12.98 13.52 -6.68
C ARG A 109 -14.09 14.20 -5.87
N MET A 110 -14.20 13.90 -4.58
CA MET A 110 -15.17 14.57 -3.67
C MET A 110 -14.87 16.06 -3.50
N LEU A 111 -13.62 16.48 -3.59
CA LEU A 111 -13.21 17.89 -3.59
C LEU A 111 -13.43 18.59 -4.95
N GLY A 112 -13.76 17.84 -6.01
CA GLY A 112 -13.96 18.35 -7.36
C GLY A 112 -12.71 18.31 -8.25
N ILE A 113 -11.65 17.62 -7.82
CA ILE A 113 -10.44 17.45 -8.63
C ILE A 113 -10.71 16.34 -9.67
N ASP A 114 -10.71 16.68 -10.95
CA ASP A 114 -11.05 15.81 -12.07
C ASP A 114 -9.85 15.23 -12.83
N HIS A 115 -8.64 15.59 -12.44
CA HIS A 115 -7.37 15.16 -13.03
C HIS A 115 -6.47 14.44 -12.01
N PRO A 116 -5.44 13.71 -12.45
CA PRO A 116 -4.42 13.16 -11.55
C PRO A 116 -3.67 14.31 -10.84
N PHE A 117 -3.46 14.16 -9.53
CA PHE A 117 -2.90 15.20 -8.67
C PHE A 117 -1.95 14.67 -7.58
N LEU A 118 -1.98 13.36 -7.31
CA LEU A 118 -1.19 12.80 -6.22
C LEU A 118 0.32 12.95 -6.45
N VAL A 119 0.76 12.90 -7.71
CA VAL A 119 2.18 13.08 -8.07
C VAL A 119 2.69 14.47 -7.69
N ASP A 120 1.86 15.50 -7.84
CA ASP A 120 2.25 16.88 -7.49
C ASP A 120 2.45 17.00 -5.97
N LEU A 121 1.61 16.34 -5.19
CA LEU A 121 1.71 16.30 -3.73
C LEU A 121 2.96 15.53 -3.26
N VAL A 122 3.41 14.50 -3.99
CA VAL A 122 4.65 13.76 -3.66
C VAL A 122 5.84 14.72 -3.59
N GLU A 123 5.96 15.65 -4.51
CA GLU A 123 7.05 16.65 -4.50
C GLU A 123 7.05 17.45 -3.19
N THR A 124 5.88 17.90 -2.74
CA THR A 124 5.77 18.66 -1.48
C THR A 124 6.13 17.81 -0.26
N VAL A 125 5.75 16.53 -0.24
CA VAL A 125 6.15 15.60 0.82
C VAL A 125 7.67 15.43 0.84
N ILE A 126 8.29 15.25 -0.32
CA ILE A 126 9.75 15.11 -0.43
C ILE A 126 10.43 16.37 0.09
N GLN A 127 10.06 17.55 -0.42
CA GLN A 127 10.64 18.84 -0.01
C GLN A 127 10.54 19.09 1.50
N SER A 128 9.42 18.71 2.11
CA SER A 128 9.23 18.89 3.56
C SER A 128 9.98 17.89 4.42
N SER A 129 10.49 16.80 3.83
CA SER A 129 11.05 15.67 4.57
C SER A 129 12.49 15.33 4.20
N GLU A 130 13.00 15.75 3.04
CA GLU A 130 14.31 15.34 2.50
C GLU A 130 15.51 15.72 3.37
N SER A 131 15.39 16.74 4.21
CA SER A 131 16.45 17.11 5.15
C SER A 131 16.71 16.03 6.22
N ALA A 132 15.68 15.29 6.60
CA ALA A 132 15.76 14.19 7.56
C ALA A 132 15.80 12.82 6.88
N TYR A 133 15.26 12.72 5.66
CA TYR A 133 15.11 11.50 4.86
C TYR A 133 15.59 11.74 3.42
N PRO A 134 16.92 11.89 3.19
CA PRO A 134 17.48 12.21 1.87
C PRO A 134 17.16 11.16 0.81
N GLU A 135 16.93 9.90 1.19
CA GLU A 135 16.52 8.81 0.32
C GLU A 135 15.22 9.09 -0.43
N LEU A 136 14.33 9.93 0.11
CA LEU A 136 13.12 10.34 -0.60
C LEU A 136 13.45 11.10 -1.89
N ARG A 137 14.46 11.96 -1.85
CA ARG A 137 14.94 12.71 -3.03
C ARG A 137 15.66 11.79 -4.00
N GLU A 138 16.43 10.83 -3.52
CA GLU A 138 17.11 9.83 -4.36
C GLU A 138 16.11 8.96 -5.12
N HIS A 139 14.98 8.62 -4.48
CA HIS A 139 13.92 7.79 -5.06
C HIS A 139 12.79 8.58 -5.75
N ASP A 140 12.89 9.90 -5.90
CA ASP A 140 11.84 10.79 -6.38
C ASP A 140 11.15 10.28 -7.67
N ALA A 141 11.93 10.03 -8.71
CA ALA A 141 11.39 9.57 -9.99
C ALA A 141 10.66 8.23 -9.88
N TYR A 142 11.17 7.33 -9.05
CA TYR A 142 10.55 6.03 -8.79
C TYR A 142 9.23 6.17 -8.03
N ILE A 143 9.20 6.96 -6.96
CA ILE A 143 8.00 7.22 -6.16
C ILE A 143 6.90 7.81 -7.03
N LYS A 144 7.20 8.87 -7.79
CA LYS A 144 6.26 9.53 -8.71
C LYS A 144 5.72 8.57 -9.77
N LYS A 145 6.58 7.71 -10.33
CA LYS A 145 6.16 6.70 -11.31
C LYS A 145 5.19 5.69 -10.72
N VAL A 146 5.47 5.15 -9.54
CA VAL A 146 4.62 4.14 -8.88
C VAL A 146 3.26 4.74 -8.53
N ILE A 147 3.25 5.89 -7.84
CA ILE A 147 2.02 6.55 -7.40
C ILE A 147 1.19 7.00 -8.60
N GLY A 148 1.80 7.67 -9.59
CA GLY A 148 1.10 8.13 -10.77
C GLY A 148 0.53 6.99 -11.62
N THR A 149 1.23 5.86 -11.71
CA THR A 149 0.71 4.67 -12.41
C THR A 149 -0.53 4.11 -11.71
N GLU A 150 -0.53 3.97 -10.38
CA GLU A 150 -1.68 3.46 -9.63
C GLU A 150 -2.86 4.45 -9.68
N GLU A 151 -2.59 5.77 -9.57
CA GLU A 151 -3.60 6.81 -9.71
C GLU A 151 -4.25 6.79 -11.09
N ALA A 152 -3.45 6.75 -12.17
CA ALA A 152 -3.94 6.69 -13.55
C ALA A 152 -4.75 5.41 -13.83
N ASN A 153 -4.33 4.27 -13.27
CA ASN A 153 -5.07 3.02 -13.40
C ASN A 153 -6.42 3.09 -12.69
N PHE A 154 -6.47 3.69 -11.51
CA PHE A 154 -7.72 3.84 -10.77
C PHE A 154 -8.64 4.89 -11.40
N ALA A 155 -8.11 5.99 -11.92
CA ALA A 155 -8.87 7.03 -12.61
C ALA A 155 -9.70 6.50 -13.79
N ARG A 156 -9.22 5.45 -14.48
CA ARG A 156 -9.98 4.82 -15.59
C ARG A 156 -11.24 4.07 -15.13
N THR A 157 -11.28 3.64 -13.90
CA THR A 157 -12.35 2.77 -13.38
C THR A 157 -13.19 3.42 -12.30
N ILE A 158 -12.70 4.49 -11.64
CA ILE A 158 -13.37 5.11 -10.50
C ILE A 158 -14.78 5.63 -10.88
N ASP A 159 -14.90 6.36 -11.97
CA ASP A 159 -16.17 6.97 -12.37
C ASP A 159 -17.21 5.89 -12.72
N ALA A 160 -16.79 4.85 -13.44
CA ALA A 160 -17.65 3.72 -13.78
C ALA A 160 -18.06 2.93 -12.52
N GLY A 161 -17.11 2.67 -11.62
CA GLY A 161 -17.36 1.97 -10.36
C GLY A 161 -18.27 2.76 -9.42
N MET A 162 -18.06 4.07 -9.29
CA MET A 162 -18.94 4.96 -8.53
C MET A 162 -20.36 4.97 -9.07
N ASN A 163 -20.54 5.07 -10.39
CA ASN A 163 -21.87 5.03 -11.01
C ASN A 163 -22.60 3.70 -10.74
N ILE A 164 -21.87 2.57 -10.80
CA ILE A 164 -22.45 1.26 -10.51
C ILE A 164 -22.81 1.14 -9.03
N LEU A 165 -21.92 1.58 -8.12
CA LEU A 165 -22.20 1.55 -6.68
C LEU A 165 -23.42 2.43 -6.35
N ASN A 166 -23.51 3.64 -6.88
CA ASN A 166 -24.66 4.51 -6.69
C ASN A 166 -25.96 3.86 -7.20
N ASN A 167 -25.94 3.22 -8.37
CA ASN A 167 -27.09 2.47 -8.85
C ASN A 167 -27.48 1.26 -7.96
N MET A 168 -26.51 0.63 -7.30
CA MET A 168 -26.78 -0.42 -6.31
C MET A 168 -27.41 0.16 -5.06
N ILE A 169 -26.91 1.28 -4.57
CA ILE A 169 -27.43 2.02 -3.42
C ILE A 169 -28.87 2.44 -3.68
N ASP A 170 -29.15 3.09 -4.81
CA ASP A 170 -30.50 3.52 -5.20
C ASP A 170 -31.51 2.35 -5.25
N ARG A 171 -31.05 1.17 -5.71
CA ARG A 171 -31.90 -0.04 -5.73
C ARG A 171 -32.20 -0.55 -4.33
N LEU A 172 -31.21 -0.54 -3.45
CA LEU A 172 -31.37 -0.96 -2.06
C LEU A 172 -32.30 -0.01 -1.30
N GLU A 173 -32.17 1.30 -1.50
CA GLU A 173 -33.05 2.31 -0.91
C GLU A 173 -34.52 2.12 -1.34
N LYS A 174 -34.75 1.93 -2.65
CA LYS A 174 -36.11 1.66 -3.19
C LYS A 174 -36.72 0.36 -2.67
N ALA A 175 -35.85 -0.64 -2.37
CA ALA A 175 -36.28 -1.90 -1.79
C ALA A 175 -36.34 -1.89 -0.26
N HIS A 176 -36.03 -0.76 0.39
CA HIS A 176 -35.89 -0.63 1.84
C HIS A 176 -34.95 -1.64 2.46
N GLN A 177 -33.90 -2.02 1.71
CA GLN A 177 -32.85 -2.92 2.14
C GLN A 177 -31.63 -2.10 2.58
N LYS A 178 -30.91 -2.60 3.60
CA LYS A 178 -29.72 -1.93 4.14
C LYS A 178 -28.43 -2.73 3.97
N LEU A 179 -28.49 -3.88 3.30
CA LEU A 179 -27.36 -4.77 3.13
C LEU A 179 -26.98 -4.89 1.65
N LEU A 180 -25.79 -4.42 1.29
CA LEU A 180 -25.18 -4.65 -0.03
C LEU A 180 -24.65 -6.09 -0.09
N SER A 181 -25.01 -6.84 -1.12
CA SER A 181 -24.60 -8.23 -1.24
C SER A 181 -23.08 -8.39 -1.40
N GLY A 182 -22.53 -9.46 -0.85
CA GLY A 182 -21.10 -9.79 -1.00
C GLY A 182 -20.69 -9.98 -2.46
N MET A 183 -21.59 -10.50 -3.31
CA MET A 183 -21.38 -10.64 -4.75
C MET A 183 -21.26 -9.28 -5.46
N ASP A 184 -22.09 -8.30 -5.11
CA ASP A 184 -22.03 -6.95 -5.68
C ASP A 184 -20.74 -6.24 -5.23
N ALA A 185 -20.37 -6.36 -3.95
CA ALA A 185 -19.11 -5.84 -3.41
C ALA A 185 -17.89 -6.50 -4.08
N PHE A 186 -17.95 -7.82 -4.31
CA PHE A 186 -16.91 -8.56 -5.04
C PHE A 186 -16.77 -8.07 -6.48
N LYS A 187 -17.88 -7.86 -7.18
CA LYS A 187 -17.87 -7.32 -8.56
C LYS A 187 -17.23 -5.93 -8.63
N LEU A 188 -17.51 -5.05 -7.66
CA LEU A 188 -16.87 -3.75 -7.57
C LEU A 188 -15.35 -3.89 -7.36
N ASN A 189 -14.91 -4.83 -6.54
CA ASN A 189 -13.51 -5.09 -6.29
C ASN A 189 -12.80 -5.69 -7.52
N ASP A 190 -13.35 -6.75 -8.09
CA ASP A 190 -12.74 -7.54 -9.15
C ASP A 190 -12.68 -6.78 -10.49
N THR A 191 -13.80 -6.11 -10.86
CA THR A 191 -13.94 -5.46 -12.18
C THR A 191 -13.47 -4.01 -12.17
N PHE A 192 -13.78 -3.26 -11.10
CA PHE A 192 -13.51 -1.81 -11.03
C PHE A 192 -12.38 -1.46 -10.06
N GLY A 193 -11.83 -2.44 -9.39
CA GLY A 193 -10.71 -2.23 -8.47
C GLY A 193 -11.08 -1.44 -7.23
N PHE A 194 -12.34 -1.45 -6.79
CA PHE A 194 -12.76 -0.87 -5.52
C PHE A 194 -12.38 -1.80 -4.38
N PRO A 195 -11.41 -1.47 -3.53
CA PRO A 195 -11.13 -2.26 -2.34
C PRO A 195 -12.38 -2.37 -1.47
N LEU A 196 -12.57 -3.52 -0.80
CA LEU A 196 -13.73 -3.73 0.07
C LEU A 196 -13.92 -2.61 1.09
N ASP A 197 -12.82 -2.17 1.72
CA ASP A 197 -12.86 -1.09 2.71
C ASP A 197 -13.36 0.24 2.13
N LEU A 198 -13.01 0.54 0.86
CA LEU A 198 -13.50 1.73 0.17
C LEU A 198 -15.02 1.62 -0.11
N THR A 199 -15.47 0.43 -0.54
CA THR A 199 -16.90 0.17 -0.74
C THR A 199 -17.66 0.26 0.58
N LYS A 200 -17.09 -0.25 1.69
CA LYS A 200 -17.65 -0.13 3.04
C LYS A 200 -17.81 1.32 3.48
N GLU A 201 -16.78 2.13 3.29
CA GLU A 201 -16.81 3.55 3.63
C GLU A 201 -17.95 4.29 2.90
N ILE A 202 -18.08 4.06 1.59
CA ILE A 202 -19.11 4.68 0.77
C ILE A 202 -20.52 4.19 1.18
N ALA A 203 -20.67 2.88 1.41
CA ALA A 203 -21.92 2.30 1.85
C ALA A 203 -22.34 2.84 3.23
N ALA A 204 -21.40 2.95 4.17
CA ALA A 204 -21.66 3.48 5.51
C ALA A 204 -22.07 4.95 5.50
N GLU A 205 -21.54 5.78 4.58
CA GLU A 205 -21.97 7.17 4.38
C GLU A 205 -23.47 7.28 4.04
N GLN A 206 -24.04 6.22 3.43
CA GLN A 206 -25.46 6.10 3.08
C GLN A 206 -26.27 5.24 4.07
N GLY A 207 -25.66 4.86 5.19
CA GLY A 207 -26.32 4.04 6.22
C GLY A 207 -26.55 2.59 5.80
N LEU A 208 -25.74 2.07 4.88
CA LEU A 208 -25.78 0.70 4.38
C LEU A 208 -24.66 -0.13 5.00
N GLU A 209 -24.88 -1.43 5.14
CA GLU A 209 -23.92 -2.45 5.54
C GLU A 209 -23.52 -3.31 4.33
N ILE A 210 -22.42 -4.07 4.45
CA ILE A 210 -21.95 -5.00 3.41
C ILE A 210 -21.91 -6.43 3.98
N ASP A 211 -22.34 -7.39 3.18
CA ASP A 211 -22.18 -8.82 3.41
C ASP A 211 -20.70 -9.22 3.18
N GLU A 212 -19.87 -9.05 4.21
CA GLU A 212 -18.44 -9.34 4.15
C GLU A 212 -18.17 -10.83 3.98
N ASP A 213 -18.96 -11.69 4.62
CA ASP A 213 -18.81 -13.15 4.50
C ASP A 213 -19.06 -13.62 3.07
N GLY A 214 -20.10 -13.10 2.42
CA GLY A 214 -20.38 -13.33 1.01
C GLY A 214 -19.26 -12.82 0.10
N PHE A 215 -18.70 -11.64 0.39
CA PHE A 215 -17.54 -11.11 -0.36
C PHE A 215 -16.33 -12.06 -0.25
N HIS A 216 -15.98 -12.49 0.95
CA HIS A 216 -14.85 -13.40 1.17
C HIS A 216 -15.06 -14.78 0.54
N ALA A 217 -16.31 -15.26 0.50
CA ALA A 217 -16.66 -16.49 -0.20
C ALA A 217 -16.40 -16.37 -1.72
N GLU A 218 -16.78 -15.25 -2.35
CA GLU A 218 -16.52 -15.01 -3.78
C GLU A 218 -15.01 -14.84 -4.07
N MET A 219 -14.28 -14.11 -3.21
CA MET A 219 -12.81 -13.99 -3.31
C MET A 219 -12.12 -15.35 -3.23
N LYS A 220 -12.58 -16.24 -2.35
CA LYS A 220 -12.05 -17.60 -2.24
C LYS A 220 -12.28 -18.40 -3.51
N LYS A 221 -13.50 -18.35 -4.08
CA LYS A 221 -13.82 -19.01 -5.35
C LYS A 221 -12.93 -18.52 -6.50
N GLN A 222 -12.67 -17.20 -6.55
CA GLN A 222 -11.78 -16.64 -7.57
C GLN A 222 -10.35 -17.17 -7.43
N LYS A 223 -9.79 -17.17 -6.19
CA LYS A 223 -8.44 -17.71 -5.93
C LYS A 223 -8.33 -19.20 -6.32
N GLU A 224 -9.35 -19.99 -6.00
CA GLU A 224 -9.40 -21.40 -6.36
C GLU A 224 -9.45 -21.61 -7.88
N ARG A 225 -10.24 -20.80 -8.61
CA ARG A 225 -10.27 -20.83 -10.09
C ARG A 225 -8.92 -20.45 -10.68
N ALA A 226 -8.31 -19.35 -10.21
CA ALA A 226 -7.00 -18.92 -10.69
C ALA A 226 -5.92 -19.98 -10.42
N ARG A 227 -5.94 -20.64 -9.25
CA ARG A 227 -5.05 -21.76 -8.93
C ARG A 227 -5.28 -22.96 -9.86
N ALA A 228 -6.54 -23.31 -10.11
CA ALA A 228 -6.88 -24.43 -11.01
C ALA A 228 -6.48 -24.13 -12.47
N GLU A 229 -6.59 -22.88 -12.92
CA GLU A 229 -6.15 -22.49 -14.26
C GLU A 229 -4.62 -22.49 -14.39
N ARG A 230 -3.88 -22.05 -13.35
CA ARG A 230 -2.41 -22.17 -13.32
C ARG A 230 -1.96 -23.62 -13.41
N LEU A 231 -2.59 -24.50 -12.65
CA LEU A 231 -2.30 -25.95 -12.70
C LEU A 231 -2.60 -26.55 -14.08
N LYS A 232 -3.67 -26.09 -14.76
CA LYS A 232 -4.01 -26.55 -16.12
C LYS A 232 -3.06 -26.05 -17.21
N LYS A 233 -2.47 -24.88 -17.01
CA LYS A 233 -1.57 -24.25 -17.99
C LYS A 233 -0.11 -24.68 -17.80
N ASN A 234 0.20 -25.59 -16.87
CA ASN A 234 1.56 -25.97 -16.51
C ASN A 234 2.52 -24.78 -16.32
N ILE A 235 1.97 -23.62 -15.95
CA ILE A 235 2.79 -22.50 -15.49
C ILE A 235 3.15 -22.85 -14.04
N SER A 236 4.13 -23.73 -13.89
CA SER A 236 4.76 -24.03 -12.62
C SER A 236 5.56 -22.80 -12.20
N GLY A 237 4.96 -21.95 -11.41
CA GLY A 237 5.79 -21.17 -10.51
C GLY A 237 6.39 -22.18 -9.54
N TRP A 238 7.69 -22.24 -9.45
CA TRP A 238 8.52 -23.05 -8.54
C TRP A 238 7.80 -24.32 -8.04
N SER A 239 7.99 -25.44 -8.73
CA SER A 239 7.47 -26.70 -8.21
C SER A 239 8.31 -27.04 -6.97
N GLU A 240 7.73 -26.99 -5.79
CA GLU A 240 8.37 -27.47 -4.55
C GLU A 240 8.93 -28.89 -4.71
N ASP A 241 8.38 -29.69 -5.62
CA ASP A 241 8.82 -31.03 -5.93
C ASP A 241 10.16 -31.09 -6.70
N LEU A 242 10.47 -30.08 -7.53
CA LEU A 242 11.70 -30.14 -8.35
C LEU A 242 12.97 -30.04 -7.51
N PHE A 243 12.94 -29.18 -6.50
CA PHE A 243 14.05 -28.97 -5.57
C PHE A 243 13.95 -29.83 -4.30
N GLY A 244 12.80 -30.44 -4.04
CA GLY A 244 12.59 -31.34 -2.89
C GLY A 244 13.40 -32.62 -2.92
N ALA A 245 13.86 -33.02 -4.11
CA ALA A 245 14.75 -34.17 -4.32
C ALA A 245 16.24 -33.82 -4.23
N LEU A 246 16.60 -32.54 -4.04
CA LEU A 246 17.97 -32.07 -3.98
C LEU A 246 18.60 -32.45 -2.64
N GLU A 247 19.59 -33.31 -2.62
CA GLU A 247 20.39 -33.62 -1.45
C GLU A 247 21.46 -32.51 -1.25
N ALA A 248 21.04 -31.34 -0.76
CA ALA A 248 21.93 -30.23 -0.45
C ALA A 248 21.76 -29.79 1.01
N GLU A 249 22.85 -29.31 1.61
CA GLU A 249 22.79 -28.69 2.93
C GLU A 249 21.95 -27.41 2.88
N PRO A 250 21.17 -27.11 3.94
CA PRO A 250 20.37 -25.90 4.00
C PRO A 250 21.23 -24.63 3.85
N THR A 251 20.74 -23.68 3.06
CA THR A 251 21.39 -22.37 2.92
C THR A 251 21.45 -21.64 4.25
N VAL A 252 22.62 -21.15 4.62
CA VAL A 252 22.84 -20.32 5.81
C VAL A 252 22.65 -18.86 5.39
N PHE A 253 21.67 -18.20 5.99
CA PHE A 253 21.43 -16.78 5.73
C PHE A 253 22.41 -15.91 6.52
N THR A 254 23.25 -15.16 5.81
CA THR A 254 24.29 -14.28 6.38
C THR A 254 23.92 -12.81 6.34
N GLY A 255 22.78 -12.45 5.76
CA GLY A 255 22.36 -11.06 5.51
C GLY A 255 22.09 -10.20 6.75
N TYR A 256 22.14 -10.77 7.96
CA TYR A 256 22.15 -9.98 9.19
C TYR A 256 23.52 -9.42 9.57
N ASP A 257 24.60 -10.05 9.07
CA ASP A 257 25.98 -9.72 9.43
C ASP A 257 26.73 -9.06 8.28
N THR A 258 26.41 -9.44 7.01
CA THR A 258 27.10 -8.95 5.80
C THR A 258 26.11 -8.61 4.70
N LEU A 259 26.44 -7.60 3.87
CA LEU A 259 25.65 -7.23 2.69
C LEU A 259 26.04 -8.01 1.43
N THR A 260 27.17 -8.70 1.46
CA THR A 260 27.70 -9.51 0.35
C THR A 260 28.31 -10.79 0.90
N ASP A 261 28.05 -11.91 0.22
CA ASP A 261 28.67 -13.18 0.56
C ASP A 261 28.99 -14.00 -0.71
N LYS A 262 29.73 -15.10 -0.54
CA LYS A 262 30.02 -16.03 -1.63
C LYS A 262 29.16 -17.27 -1.47
N GLY A 263 28.35 -17.58 -2.48
CA GLY A 263 27.57 -18.79 -2.56
C GLY A 263 28.09 -19.73 -3.65
N THR A 264 27.78 -21.00 -3.52
CA THR A 264 28.00 -22.01 -4.56
C THR A 264 26.64 -22.38 -5.15
N VAL A 265 26.52 -22.29 -6.47
CA VAL A 265 25.34 -22.79 -7.18
C VAL A 265 25.36 -24.31 -7.09
N VAL A 266 24.34 -24.91 -6.48
CA VAL A 266 24.24 -26.36 -6.27
C VAL A 266 23.33 -27.04 -7.27
N ALA A 267 22.43 -26.29 -7.94
CA ALA A 267 21.57 -26.79 -9.00
C ALA A 267 21.10 -25.63 -9.89
N LEU A 268 20.81 -25.94 -11.13
CA LEU A 268 20.14 -25.07 -12.09
C LEU A 268 18.84 -25.76 -12.55
N SER A 269 17.85 -25.01 -12.96
CA SER A 269 16.62 -25.56 -13.51
C SER A 269 16.20 -24.79 -14.77
N ASP A 270 15.69 -25.53 -15.74
CA ASP A 270 15.02 -25.00 -16.93
C ASP A 270 13.50 -24.95 -16.78
N GLU A 271 12.99 -24.95 -15.56
CA GLU A 271 11.58 -25.04 -15.13
C GLU A 271 10.96 -26.44 -15.18
N GLU A 272 11.49 -27.36 -15.97
CA GLU A 272 10.98 -28.75 -16.08
C GLU A 272 11.90 -29.75 -15.39
N THR A 273 13.21 -29.54 -15.45
CA THR A 273 14.20 -30.47 -14.92
C THR A 273 15.37 -29.75 -14.23
N LEU A 274 16.07 -30.48 -13.34
CA LEU A 274 17.35 -30.03 -12.82
C LEU A 274 18.44 -30.31 -13.86
N THR A 275 19.31 -29.32 -14.08
CA THR A 275 20.42 -29.41 -15.04
C THR A 275 21.73 -28.92 -14.41
N ASP A 276 22.84 -29.46 -14.88
CA ASP A 276 24.19 -29.04 -14.43
C ASP A 276 24.73 -27.83 -15.21
N ALA A 277 24.10 -27.48 -16.33
CA ALA A 277 24.48 -26.35 -17.16
C ALA A 277 23.32 -25.83 -18.01
N ILE A 278 23.27 -24.53 -18.20
CA ILE A 278 22.43 -23.84 -19.18
C ILE A 278 23.33 -23.43 -20.34
N ALA A 279 23.09 -23.98 -21.53
CA ALA A 279 24.03 -23.92 -22.65
C ALA A 279 23.84 -22.74 -23.59
N THR A 280 22.66 -22.06 -23.56
CA THR A 280 22.33 -20.94 -24.46
C THR A 280 21.69 -19.76 -23.74
N ASP A 281 21.79 -18.55 -24.33
CA ASP A 281 21.16 -17.34 -23.81
C ASP A 281 19.61 -17.43 -23.80
N GLU A 282 19.02 -18.29 -24.62
CA GLU A 282 17.57 -18.52 -24.63
C GLU A 282 17.17 -19.41 -23.45
N GLU A 283 17.90 -20.46 -23.18
CA GLU A 283 17.68 -21.32 -22.01
C GLU A 283 17.93 -20.58 -20.69
N ALA A 284 18.85 -19.62 -20.69
CA ALA A 284 19.14 -18.79 -19.50
C ALA A 284 18.02 -17.78 -19.16
N LYS A 285 17.15 -17.43 -20.11
CA LYS A 285 16.03 -16.50 -19.85
C LYS A 285 14.92 -17.11 -19.00
N ASP A 286 14.74 -18.41 -19.10
CA ASP A 286 13.70 -19.15 -18.41
C ASP A 286 14.27 -20.00 -17.25
N GLY A 287 15.60 -19.96 -17.05
CA GLY A 287 16.30 -20.68 -16.00
C GLY A 287 16.19 -20.02 -14.63
N VAL A 288 16.11 -20.81 -13.58
CA VAL A 288 16.11 -20.40 -12.18
C VAL A 288 17.42 -20.83 -11.52
N LEU A 289 18.08 -19.88 -10.88
CA LEU A 289 19.33 -20.08 -10.09
C LEU A 289 19.01 -20.41 -8.63
#